data_427578fb26e81ad4595552bd00b683af
#
_entry.id   427578fb26e81ad4595552bd00b683af
#
_cell.length_a   1.000
_cell.length_b   1.000
_cell.length_c   1.000
_cell.angle_alpha   90.00
_cell.angle_beta   90.00
_cell.angle_gamma   90.00
#
_symmetry.space_group_name_H-M   'P 1'
#
loop_
_entity.id
_entity.type
_entity.pdbx_description
1 polymer ?
#
loop_
_entity_poly.entity_id
_entity_poly.type
_entity_poly.pdbx_seq_one_letter_code
_entity_poly.pdbx_strand_id
1 'polypeptide(L)'
;MSVLDNVMTGRLTQMNSGFISQALWRGKAEREEIENREICERVIDFLEIQSIRKTPVSRLPYGLKKRVELARALASEPKLLLLDEPMAGMNVEEKEDMSRFILDVNDEFGTTIALIEHDMGVVMDLSDRVVVMDYGKKIGDGTPSEVRNNQAVIDAYLGVSHD
;
A
#
# COMPACT_ATOMS: atom_id res chain seq x y z
N MET A 1 14.54 4.88 -13.38
CA MET A 1 14.54 3.54 -12.76
C MET A 1 13.41 2.73 -13.37
N SER A 2 13.64 1.44 -13.67
CA SER A 2 12.58 0.51 -14.04
C SER A 2 11.64 0.23 -12.85
N VAL A 3 10.49 -0.43 -13.10
CA VAL A 3 9.60 -0.90 -12.03
C VAL A 3 10.35 -1.82 -11.08
N LEU A 4 11.06 -2.83 -11.59
CA LEU A 4 11.83 -3.75 -10.75
C LEU A 4 12.86 -3.03 -9.87
N ASP A 5 13.66 -2.11 -10.44
CA ASP A 5 14.64 -1.35 -9.66
C ASP A 5 13.96 -0.50 -8.57
N ASN A 6 12.77 0.04 -8.85
CA ASN A 6 12.00 0.83 -7.89
C ASN A 6 11.51 -0.05 -6.73
N VAL A 7 10.98 -1.25 -7.02
CA VAL A 7 10.55 -2.22 -6.00
C VAL A 7 11.74 -2.70 -5.18
N MET A 8 12.90 -2.95 -5.83
CA MET A 8 14.15 -3.31 -5.13
C MET A 8 14.60 -2.27 -4.10
N THR A 9 14.27 -0.98 -4.28
CA THR A 9 14.58 0.02 -3.24
C THR A 9 13.86 -0.25 -1.92
N GLY A 10 12.71 -0.93 -1.92
CA GLY A 10 12.01 -1.37 -0.72
C GLY A 10 12.81 -2.39 0.11
N ARG A 11 13.76 -3.10 -0.50
CA ARG A 11 14.62 -4.07 0.19
C ARG A 11 15.85 -3.47 0.84
N LEU A 12 16.19 -2.21 0.57
CA LEU A 12 17.44 -1.60 1.06
C LEU A 12 17.63 -1.66 2.58
N THR A 13 16.53 -1.58 3.34
CA THR A 13 16.56 -1.68 4.80
C THR A 13 16.75 -3.11 5.32
N GLN A 14 16.55 -4.11 4.47
CA GLN A 14 16.67 -5.54 4.79
C GLN A 14 18.03 -6.12 4.37
N MET A 15 18.78 -5.41 3.51
CA MET A 15 20.09 -5.85 3.04
C MET A 15 21.15 -5.64 4.12
N ASN A 16 21.84 -6.73 4.48
CA ASN A 16 22.84 -6.75 5.56
C ASN A 16 24.27 -6.97 5.07
N SER A 17 24.49 -7.06 3.74
CA SER A 17 25.83 -7.27 3.22
C SER A 17 26.73 -6.05 3.49
N GLY A 18 27.91 -6.32 4.08
CA GLY A 18 28.87 -5.26 4.41
C GLY A 18 29.44 -4.59 3.17
N PHE A 19 29.88 -3.34 3.33
CA PHE A 19 30.42 -2.49 2.24
C PHE A 19 31.50 -3.19 1.39
N ILE A 20 32.38 -4.01 2.00
CA ILE A 20 33.44 -4.74 1.29
C ILE A 20 32.87 -5.87 0.42
N SER A 21 31.89 -6.61 0.90
CA SER A 21 31.24 -7.69 0.13
C SER A 21 30.40 -7.15 -1.02
N GLN A 22 29.75 -6.02 -0.83
CA GLN A 22 29.05 -5.29 -1.91
C GLN A 22 30.01 -4.78 -2.97
N ALA A 23 31.16 -4.20 -2.57
CA ALA A 23 32.18 -3.69 -3.50
C ALA A 23 32.84 -4.79 -4.34
N LEU A 24 32.99 -6.00 -3.80
CA LEU A 24 33.59 -7.13 -4.50
C LEU A 24 32.57 -7.98 -5.29
N TRP A 25 31.27 -7.71 -5.14
CA TRP A 25 30.19 -8.44 -5.82
C TRP A 25 30.37 -9.97 -5.82
N ARG A 26 30.77 -10.56 -4.68
CA ARG A 26 31.09 -11.99 -4.55
C ARG A 26 30.45 -12.61 -3.33
N GLY A 27 30.00 -13.86 -3.49
CA GLY A 27 29.61 -14.74 -2.41
C GLY A 27 28.32 -14.30 -1.71
N LYS A 28 28.41 -13.73 -0.51
CA LYS A 28 27.24 -13.38 0.32
C LYS A 28 26.39 -12.25 -0.30
N ALA A 29 27.02 -11.24 -0.89
CA ALA A 29 26.30 -10.12 -1.52
C ALA A 29 25.50 -10.58 -2.75
N GLU A 30 26.07 -11.45 -3.56
CA GLU A 30 25.38 -12.01 -4.73
C GLU A 30 24.15 -12.85 -4.34
N ARG A 31 24.25 -13.70 -3.30
CA ARG A 31 23.14 -14.48 -2.79
C ARG A 31 22.03 -13.58 -2.24
N GLU A 32 22.40 -12.61 -1.44
CA GLU A 32 21.46 -11.63 -0.87
C GLU A 32 20.73 -10.84 -1.97
N GLU A 33 21.43 -10.45 -3.02
CA GLU A 33 20.83 -9.78 -4.20
C GLU A 33 19.81 -10.70 -4.90
N ILE A 34 20.15 -11.98 -5.10
CA ILE A 34 19.24 -12.95 -5.74
C ILE A 34 18.00 -13.14 -4.88
N GLU A 35 18.15 -13.37 -3.57
CA GLU A 35 17.04 -13.57 -2.64
C GLU A 35 16.10 -12.33 -2.62
N ASN A 36 16.68 -11.13 -2.52
CA ASN A 36 15.89 -9.89 -2.54
C ASN A 36 15.19 -9.68 -3.88
N ARG A 37 15.81 -10.06 -4.99
CA ARG A 37 15.20 -9.98 -6.31
C ARG A 37 14.02 -10.95 -6.45
N GLU A 38 14.13 -12.18 -5.93
CA GLU A 38 13.04 -13.15 -5.92
C GLU A 38 11.83 -12.65 -5.12
N ILE A 39 12.06 -11.99 -3.98
CA ILE A 39 10.99 -11.34 -3.20
C ILE A 39 10.31 -10.27 -4.03
N CYS A 40 11.08 -9.41 -4.68
CA CYS A 40 10.52 -8.34 -5.52
C CYS A 40 9.75 -8.89 -6.73
N GLU A 41 10.22 -9.95 -7.39
CA GLU A 41 9.50 -10.57 -8.50
C GLU A 41 8.17 -11.20 -8.01
N ARG A 42 8.12 -11.84 -6.82
CA ARG A 42 6.85 -12.32 -6.23
C ARG A 42 5.86 -11.18 -5.97
N VAL A 43 6.32 -10.05 -5.45
CA VAL A 43 5.46 -8.88 -5.22
C VAL A 43 4.97 -8.28 -6.54
N ILE A 44 5.81 -8.24 -7.57
CA ILE A 44 5.46 -7.79 -8.92
C ILE A 44 4.39 -8.70 -9.54
N ASP A 45 4.53 -10.02 -9.36
CA ASP A 45 3.56 -11.01 -9.83
C ASP A 45 2.23 -10.87 -9.08
N PHE A 46 2.27 -10.75 -7.75
CA PHE A 46 1.09 -10.54 -6.90
C PHE A 46 0.27 -9.32 -7.32
N LEU A 47 0.94 -8.20 -7.65
CA LEU A 47 0.26 -6.97 -8.08
C LEU A 47 -0.02 -6.90 -9.59
N GLU A 48 0.20 -8.01 -10.32
CA GLU A 48 -0.11 -8.13 -11.76
C GLU A 48 0.60 -7.09 -12.64
N ILE A 49 1.86 -6.73 -12.29
CA ILE A 49 2.66 -5.75 -13.03
C ILE A 49 3.91 -6.33 -13.71
N GLN A 50 3.94 -7.66 -13.93
CA GLN A 50 5.07 -8.38 -14.55
C GLN A 50 5.41 -7.86 -15.95
N SER A 51 4.37 -7.56 -16.74
CA SER A 51 4.54 -7.10 -18.13
C SER A 51 5.30 -5.79 -18.24
N ILE A 52 5.24 -4.97 -17.20
CA ILE A 52 5.87 -3.64 -17.16
C ILE A 52 7.12 -3.58 -16.27
N ARG A 53 7.60 -4.70 -15.71
CA ARG A 53 8.71 -4.72 -14.74
C ARG A 53 10.01 -4.03 -15.22
N LYS A 54 10.25 -4.00 -16.54
CA LYS A 54 11.41 -3.32 -17.16
C LYS A 54 11.11 -1.89 -17.64
N THR A 55 9.86 -1.45 -17.55
CA THR A 55 9.44 -0.13 -18.00
C THR A 55 9.87 0.93 -16.99
N PRO A 56 10.40 2.09 -17.43
CA PRO A 56 10.64 3.22 -16.54
C PRO A 56 9.34 3.70 -15.88
N VAL A 57 9.34 3.83 -14.54
CA VAL A 57 8.16 4.24 -13.76
C VAL A 57 7.59 5.59 -14.22
N SER A 58 8.46 6.51 -14.69
CA SER A 58 8.04 7.83 -15.20
C SER A 58 7.09 7.75 -16.40
N ARG A 59 7.09 6.64 -17.16
CA ARG A 59 6.25 6.44 -18.35
C ARG A 59 4.91 5.77 -18.08
N LEU A 60 4.68 5.34 -16.83
CA LEU A 60 3.48 4.61 -16.47
C LEU A 60 2.28 5.56 -16.29
N PRO A 61 1.07 5.11 -16.62
CA PRO A 61 -0.17 5.71 -16.16
C PRO A 61 -0.23 5.83 -14.63
N TYR A 62 -1.07 6.72 -14.13
CA TYR A 62 -1.12 7.04 -12.71
C TYR A 62 -1.45 5.82 -11.82
N GLY A 63 -2.50 5.06 -12.15
CA GLY A 63 -2.89 3.86 -11.40
C GLY A 63 -1.76 2.83 -11.30
N LEU A 64 -1.02 2.60 -12.42
CA LEU A 64 0.15 1.70 -12.39
C LEU A 64 1.31 2.25 -11.54
N LYS A 65 1.51 3.58 -11.46
CA LYS A 65 2.48 4.18 -10.53
C LYS A 65 2.11 3.87 -9.08
N LYS A 66 0.83 3.96 -8.73
CA LYS A 66 0.33 3.63 -7.39
C LYS A 66 0.51 2.15 -7.06
N ARG A 67 0.31 1.23 -8.03
CA ARG A 67 0.65 -0.20 -7.84
C ARG A 67 2.15 -0.40 -7.59
N VAL A 68 3.02 0.34 -8.27
CA VAL A 68 4.48 0.30 -8.03
C VAL A 68 4.85 0.85 -6.65
N GLU A 69 4.16 1.90 -6.17
CA GLU A 69 4.34 2.42 -4.81
C GLU A 69 3.98 1.36 -3.76
N LEU A 70 2.84 0.68 -3.94
CA LEU A 70 2.43 -0.43 -3.09
C LEU A 70 3.43 -1.59 -3.16
N ALA A 71 3.88 -1.98 -4.37
CA ALA A 71 4.89 -3.00 -4.56
C ALA A 71 6.19 -2.71 -3.78
N ARG A 72 6.67 -1.47 -3.85
CA ARG A 72 7.86 -1.05 -3.12
C ARG A 72 7.69 -1.16 -1.60
N ALA A 73 6.51 -0.79 -1.08
CA ALA A 73 6.21 -0.91 0.34
C ALA A 73 6.14 -2.38 0.77
N LEU A 74 5.46 -3.24 -0.01
CA LEU A 74 5.34 -4.68 0.26
C LEU A 74 6.68 -5.42 0.18
N ALA A 75 7.58 -4.99 -0.71
CA ALA A 75 8.90 -5.57 -0.82
C ALA A 75 9.72 -5.48 0.48
N SER A 76 9.40 -4.56 1.39
CA SER A 76 10.02 -4.50 2.72
C SER A 76 9.48 -5.55 3.71
N GLU A 77 8.49 -6.37 3.31
CA GLU A 77 7.81 -7.37 4.15
C GLU A 77 7.30 -6.76 5.47
N PRO A 78 6.48 -5.69 5.41
CA PRO A 78 6.05 -4.96 6.59
C PRO A 78 5.03 -5.76 7.41
N LYS A 79 5.11 -5.66 8.74
CA LYS A 79 4.04 -6.14 9.64
C LYS A 79 2.87 -5.17 9.73
N LEU A 80 3.13 -3.90 9.48
CA LEU A 80 2.15 -2.81 9.44
C LEU A 80 2.41 -1.96 8.20
N LEU A 81 1.40 -1.83 7.35
CA LEU A 81 1.41 -1.02 6.15
C LEU A 81 0.53 0.22 6.37
N LEU A 82 1.10 1.40 6.17
CA LEU A 82 0.38 2.67 6.27
C LEU A 82 0.12 3.20 4.86
N LEU A 83 -1.15 3.37 4.52
CA LEU A 83 -1.60 3.86 3.22
C LEU A 83 -2.35 5.19 3.40
N ASP A 84 -1.84 6.23 2.79
CA ASP A 84 -2.44 7.56 2.83
C ASP A 84 -3.01 7.89 1.44
N GLU A 85 -4.35 7.91 1.35
CA GLU A 85 -5.14 8.12 0.12
C GLU A 85 -4.62 7.33 -1.09
N PRO A 86 -4.44 5.99 -0.99
CA PRO A 86 -3.83 5.20 -2.06
C PRO A 86 -4.65 5.21 -3.35
N MET A 87 -5.95 5.52 -3.26
CA MET A 87 -6.88 5.51 -4.39
C MET A 87 -7.20 6.89 -4.95
N ALA A 88 -6.58 7.95 -4.41
CA ALA A 88 -6.78 9.31 -4.90
C ALA A 88 -6.44 9.42 -6.39
N GLY A 89 -7.33 10.03 -7.18
CA GLY A 89 -7.11 10.24 -8.62
C GLY A 89 -7.25 9.01 -9.52
N MET A 90 -7.67 7.86 -8.97
CA MET A 90 -7.97 6.65 -9.73
C MET A 90 -9.40 6.66 -10.29
N ASN A 91 -9.61 6.03 -11.44
CA ASN A 91 -10.94 5.72 -11.94
C ASN A 91 -11.56 4.54 -11.17
N VAL A 92 -12.83 4.19 -11.46
CA VAL A 92 -13.57 3.17 -10.72
C VAL A 92 -12.89 1.80 -10.80
N GLU A 93 -12.48 1.36 -11.99
CA GLU A 93 -11.82 0.07 -12.22
C GLU A 93 -10.47 -0.01 -11.48
N GLU A 94 -9.67 1.06 -11.54
CA GLU A 94 -8.39 1.14 -10.81
C GLU A 94 -8.59 1.10 -9.29
N LYS A 95 -9.67 1.71 -8.76
CA LYS A 95 -10.02 1.65 -7.33
C LYS A 95 -10.43 0.23 -6.91
N GLU A 96 -11.25 -0.45 -7.72
CA GLU A 96 -11.67 -1.83 -7.46
C GLU A 96 -10.48 -2.77 -7.40
N ASP A 97 -9.56 -2.67 -8.38
CA ASP A 97 -8.32 -3.42 -8.39
C ASP A 97 -7.45 -3.14 -7.14
N MET A 98 -7.27 -1.86 -6.78
CA MET A 98 -6.48 -1.48 -5.62
C MET A 98 -7.11 -1.99 -4.32
N SER A 99 -8.44 -1.93 -4.20
CA SER A 99 -9.21 -2.48 -3.07
C SER A 99 -8.96 -3.97 -2.91
N ARG A 100 -9.05 -4.72 -4.01
CA ARG A 100 -8.74 -6.16 -4.04
C ARG A 100 -7.33 -6.44 -3.56
N PHE A 101 -6.32 -5.75 -4.10
CA PHE A 101 -4.93 -5.94 -3.67
C PHE A 101 -4.71 -5.62 -2.19
N ILE A 102 -5.38 -4.60 -1.64
CA ILE A 102 -5.28 -4.26 -0.22
C ILE A 102 -5.83 -5.38 0.65
N LEU A 103 -6.99 -5.97 0.29
CA LEU A 103 -7.56 -7.12 0.99
C LEU A 103 -6.65 -8.35 0.88
N ASP A 104 -6.18 -8.67 -0.34
CA ASP A 104 -5.29 -9.80 -0.59
C ASP A 104 -3.96 -9.68 0.18
N VAL A 105 -3.42 -8.46 0.35
CA VAL A 105 -2.24 -8.20 1.19
C VAL A 105 -2.49 -8.56 2.66
N ASN A 106 -3.65 -8.23 3.20
CA ASN A 106 -3.99 -8.60 4.56
C ASN A 106 -4.15 -10.11 4.70
N ASP A 107 -4.89 -10.73 3.77
CA ASP A 107 -5.24 -12.16 3.82
C ASP A 107 -4.01 -13.07 3.55
N GLU A 108 -3.21 -12.77 2.54
CA GLU A 108 -2.09 -13.64 2.12
C GLU A 108 -0.80 -13.40 2.90
N PHE A 109 -0.50 -12.14 3.24
CA PHE A 109 0.74 -11.80 3.95
C PHE A 109 0.54 -11.59 5.45
N GLY A 110 -0.70 -11.55 5.94
CA GLY A 110 -1.01 -11.27 7.34
C GLY A 110 -0.56 -9.87 7.79
N THR A 111 -0.40 -8.96 6.85
CA THR A 111 0.03 -7.58 7.11
C THR A 111 -1.13 -6.77 7.66
N THR A 112 -0.96 -6.15 8.83
CA THR A 112 -1.93 -5.18 9.34
C THR A 112 -1.87 -3.92 8.50
N ILE A 113 -3.04 -3.40 8.09
CA ILE A 113 -3.13 -2.21 7.24
C ILE A 113 -3.83 -1.09 8.00
N ALA A 114 -3.24 0.10 8.01
CA ALA A 114 -3.90 1.34 8.41
C ALA A 114 -4.07 2.21 7.17
N LEU A 115 -5.32 2.48 6.82
CA LEU A 115 -5.73 3.19 5.62
C LEU A 115 -6.32 4.55 5.99
N ILE A 116 -5.86 5.62 5.37
CA ILE A 116 -6.50 6.94 5.42
C ILE A 116 -7.20 7.14 4.07
N GLU A 117 -8.51 7.32 4.12
CA GLU A 117 -9.36 7.56 2.95
C GLU A 117 -10.53 8.47 3.30
N HIS A 118 -11.04 9.17 2.31
CA HIS A 118 -12.20 10.03 2.43
C HIS A 118 -13.43 9.52 1.63
N ASP A 119 -13.26 8.45 0.84
CA ASP A 119 -14.34 7.75 0.15
C ASP A 119 -14.97 6.74 1.12
N MET A 120 -16.14 7.10 1.66
CA MET A 120 -16.83 6.28 2.65
C MET A 120 -17.20 4.88 2.14
N GLY A 121 -17.47 4.73 0.83
CA GLY A 121 -17.73 3.43 0.23
C GLY A 121 -16.52 2.52 0.39
N VAL A 122 -15.36 3.00 -0.06
CA VAL A 122 -14.08 2.30 0.07
C VAL A 122 -13.77 1.94 1.53
N VAL A 123 -13.91 2.91 2.45
CA VAL A 123 -13.62 2.69 3.88
C VAL A 123 -14.50 1.61 4.47
N MET A 124 -15.81 1.64 4.18
CA MET A 124 -16.77 0.67 4.73
C MET A 124 -16.59 -0.74 4.17
N ASP A 125 -16.11 -0.86 2.93
CA ASP A 125 -15.92 -2.16 2.27
C ASP A 125 -14.59 -2.82 2.64
N LEU A 126 -13.55 -2.03 2.97
CA LEU A 126 -12.20 -2.56 3.23
C LEU A 126 -11.87 -2.73 4.71
N SER A 127 -12.58 -2.05 5.63
CA SER A 127 -12.10 -1.92 7.01
C SER A 127 -12.84 -2.83 7.98
N ASP A 128 -12.10 -3.47 8.90
CA ASP A 128 -12.66 -4.14 10.08
C ASP A 128 -13.05 -3.14 11.17
N ARG A 129 -12.31 -2.03 11.26
CA ARG A 129 -12.49 -0.96 12.24
C ARG A 129 -12.24 0.40 11.60
N VAL A 130 -13.12 1.34 11.90
CA VAL A 130 -13.06 2.70 11.37
C VAL A 130 -12.90 3.70 12.52
N VAL A 131 -11.96 4.61 12.38
CA VAL A 131 -11.79 5.77 13.27
C VAL A 131 -12.06 7.03 12.45
N VAL A 132 -13.04 7.81 12.85
CA VAL A 132 -13.41 9.06 12.14
C VAL A 132 -12.84 10.25 12.87
N MET A 133 -12.14 11.08 12.11
CA MET A 133 -11.52 12.32 12.60
C MET A 133 -12.18 13.52 11.93
N ASP A 134 -12.53 14.54 12.72
CA ASP A 134 -13.02 15.81 12.25
C ASP A 134 -12.27 16.94 12.98
N TYR A 135 -11.67 17.88 12.23
CA TYR A 135 -10.83 18.96 12.75
C TYR A 135 -9.87 18.54 13.88
N GLY A 136 -9.21 17.38 13.72
CA GLY A 136 -8.25 16.85 14.69
C GLY A 136 -8.87 16.18 15.91
N LYS A 137 -10.20 16.04 15.98
CA LYS A 137 -10.90 15.32 17.06
C LYS A 137 -11.47 14.01 16.55
N LYS A 138 -11.37 12.98 17.37
CA LYS A 138 -12.01 11.69 17.10
C LYS A 138 -13.52 11.81 17.41
N ILE A 139 -14.35 11.64 16.36
CA ILE A 139 -15.82 11.73 16.47
C ILE A 139 -16.51 10.37 16.33
N GLY A 140 -15.79 9.34 15.85
CA GLY A 140 -16.30 7.97 15.70
C GLY A 140 -15.19 6.95 15.85
N ASP A 141 -15.54 5.76 16.38
CA ASP A 141 -14.61 4.63 16.53
C ASP A 141 -15.42 3.36 16.72
N GLY A 142 -15.29 2.40 15.80
CA GLY A 142 -16.05 1.15 15.84
C GLY A 142 -15.99 0.39 14.53
N THR A 143 -16.84 -0.59 14.40
CA THR A 143 -17.04 -1.31 13.13
C THR A 143 -17.64 -0.39 12.07
N PRO A 144 -17.50 -0.70 10.77
CA PRO A 144 -18.13 0.06 9.70
C PRO A 144 -19.63 0.32 9.94
N SER A 145 -20.36 -0.70 10.42
CA SER A 145 -21.80 -0.61 10.72
C SER A 145 -22.11 0.36 11.87
N GLU A 146 -21.32 0.35 12.94
CA GLU A 146 -21.46 1.27 14.07
C GLU A 146 -21.18 2.71 13.66
N VAL A 147 -20.09 2.92 12.92
CA VAL A 147 -19.69 4.25 12.46
C VAL A 147 -20.68 4.83 11.46
N ARG A 148 -21.22 4.01 10.55
CA ARG A 148 -22.25 4.42 9.58
C ARG A 148 -23.53 4.93 10.23
N ASN A 149 -23.87 4.42 11.42
CA ASN A 149 -25.07 4.80 12.18
C ASN A 149 -24.80 5.87 13.26
N ASN A 150 -23.58 6.35 13.35
CA ASN A 150 -23.19 7.37 14.33
C ASN A 150 -23.64 8.77 13.85
N GLN A 151 -24.52 9.43 14.61
CA GLN A 151 -25.07 10.72 14.22
C GLN A 151 -23.98 11.80 14.05
N ALA A 152 -22.98 11.85 14.93
CA ALA A 152 -21.90 12.82 14.82
C ALA A 152 -21.06 12.65 13.53
N VAL A 153 -20.90 11.39 13.08
CA VAL A 153 -20.23 11.09 11.81
C VAL A 153 -21.09 11.51 10.61
N ILE A 154 -22.40 11.22 10.66
CA ILE A 154 -23.35 11.60 9.61
C ILE A 154 -23.38 13.12 9.45
N ASP A 155 -23.47 13.85 10.57
CA ASP A 155 -23.53 15.32 10.57
C ASP A 155 -22.25 15.95 10.02
N ALA A 156 -21.09 15.43 10.43
CA ALA A 156 -19.80 15.87 9.91
C ALA A 156 -19.64 15.60 8.41
N TYR A 157 -20.08 14.43 7.93
CA TYR A 157 -20.03 14.09 6.51
C TYR A 157 -20.96 14.92 5.64
N LEU A 158 -22.16 15.24 6.15
CA LEU A 158 -23.14 16.10 5.46
C LEU A 158 -22.85 17.60 5.60
N GLY A 159 -21.84 17.98 6.39
CA GLY A 159 -21.50 19.39 6.63
C GLY A 159 -22.52 20.12 7.48
N VAL A 160 -23.28 19.43 8.32
CA VAL A 160 -24.23 20.02 9.25
C VAL A 160 -23.48 20.53 10.46
N SER A 161 -23.28 21.87 10.54
CA SER A 161 -22.68 22.48 11.72
C SER A 161 -23.68 22.43 12.88
N HIS A 162 -23.31 21.79 13.98
CA HIS A 162 -23.97 22.02 15.26
C HIS A 162 -23.33 23.27 15.90
N ASP A 163 -24.00 24.41 15.80
CA ASP A 163 -23.71 25.63 16.58
C ASP A 163 -23.92 25.40 18.07
#